data_cfeba4cc0273723b18bedd3996c78fd6
#
_entry.id   cfeba4cc0273723b18bedd3996c78fd6
#
_cell.length_a   1.000
_cell.length_b   1.000
_cell.length_c   1.000
_cell.angle_alpha   90.00
_cell.angle_beta   90.00
_cell.angle_gamma   90.00
#
_symmetry.space_group_name_H-M   'P 1'
#
loop_
_entity.id
_entity.type
_entity.pdbx_description
1 polymer ?
#
loop_
_entity_poly.entity_id
_entity_poly.type
_entity_poly.pdbx_seq_one_letter_code
_entity_poly.pdbx_strand_id
1 'polypeptide(L)'
;MIDLIVEPMTYEFMRRALLVVTASGIAGALLSCWLVHMGWSLMGDAVSHAVLPGVVIAGMTGIPFAAGALIAALVAVTLIGAVRGSGTVLEDAAMGIVFTALFSLGLVLIARFPSQRDLHSILFGSVLGVRDSDLYQVLAVSVFTVIVLLAFRRDLIMVAFDRLHAHTLGLRTGALTALLLATLATATVAGVQSVGVILVVATLIIPGATAQLLADTMRGTMILSVVVALLGGVVGLYVGYYADLPPGPVVVLTQAVIFAAAQLFAPGRGVIPRAAASARSRRSGMMPA
;
A
#
# COMPACT_ATOMS: atom_id res chain seq x y z
N MET A 1 -15.34 -19.40 22.84
CA MET A 1 -14.44 -18.35 22.36
C MET A 1 -13.20 -18.88 21.64
N ILE A 2 -12.56 -19.95 22.14
CA ILE A 2 -11.42 -20.58 21.45
C ILE A 2 -11.88 -21.17 20.11
N ASP A 3 -13.06 -21.79 20.06
CA ASP A 3 -13.62 -22.37 18.84
C ASP A 3 -13.80 -21.32 17.72
N LEU A 4 -14.23 -20.09 18.05
CA LEU A 4 -14.36 -18.98 17.11
C LEU A 4 -13.01 -18.59 16.43
N ILE A 5 -11.88 -18.86 17.06
CA ILE A 5 -10.56 -18.57 16.49
C ILE A 5 -10.03 -19.80 15.73
N VAL A 6 -10.30 -21.00 16.26
CA VAL A 6 -9.74 -22.24 15.73
C VAL A 6 -10.55 -22.76 14.53
N GLU A 7 -11.87 -22.62 14.52
CA GLU A 7 -12.74 -23.12 13.47
C GLU A 7 -12.34 -22.63 12.06
N PRO A 8 -12.16 -21.32 11.79
CA PRO A 8 -11.72 -20.85 10.46
C PRO A 8 -10.34 -21.39 10.07
N MET A 9 -9.46 -21.63 11.04
CA MET A 9 -8.11 -22.17 10.79
C MET A 9 -8.08 -23.63 10.35
N THR A 10 -9.17 -24.38 10.53
CA THR A 10 -9.29 -25.76 10.04
C THR A 10 -9.38 -25.79 8.50
N TYR A 11 -9.88 -24.71 7.89
CA TYR A 11 -10.02 -24.61 6.45
C TYR A 11 -8.72 -24.15 5.78
N GLU A 12 -8.31 -24.85 4.74
CA GLU A 12 -7.07 -24.56 4.02
C GLU A 12 -7.10 -23.17 3.35
N PHE A 13 -8.23 -22.79 2.76
CA PHE A 13 -8.39 -21.46 2.12
C PHE A 13 -8.18 -20.32 3.12
N MET A 14 -8.65 -20.47 4.38
CA MET A 14 -8.50 -19.45 5.39
C MET A 14 -7.05 -19.30 5.86
N ARG A 15 -6.31 -20.41 6.00
CA ARG A 15 -4.88 -20.39 6.31
C ARG A 15 -4.08 -19.72 5.21
N ARG A 16 -4.37 -20.04 3.93
CA ARG A 16 -3.74 -19.40 2.77
C ARG A 16 -4.06 -17.90 2.72
N ALA A 17 -5.32 -17.53 2.90
CA ALA A 17 -5.76 -16.13 2.95
C ALA A 17 -5.02 -15.36 4.06
N LEU A 18 -4.92 -15.93 5.26
CA LEU A 18 -4.20 -15.32 6.37
C LEU A 18 -2.71 -15.11 6.07
N LEU A 19 -2.04 -16.12 5.50
CA LEU A 19 -0.63 -16.02 5.11
C LEU A 19 -0.42 -14.91 4.07
N VAL A 20 -1.27 -14.83 3.05
CA VAL A 20 -1.16 -13.81 2.01
C VAL A 20 -1.45 -12.41 2.56
N VAL A 21 -2.54 -12.24 3.32
CA VAL A 21 -2.91 -10.94 3.90
C VAL A 21 -1.88 -10.45 4.90
N THR A 22 -1.32 -11.33 5.73
CA THR A 22 -0.28 -10.96 6.69
C THR A 22 1.03 -10.63 6.01
N ALA A 23 1.50 -11.43 5.06
CA ALA A 23 2.75 -11.21 4.36
C ALA A 23 2.70 -9.94 3.50
N SER A 24 1.66 -9.78 2.66
CA SER A 24 1.46 -8.57 1.85
C SER A 24 1.19 -7.34 2.73
N GLY A 25 0.46 -7.52 3.84
CA GLY A 25 0.19 -6.49 4.82
C GLY A 25 1.45 -5.96 5.49
N ILE A 26 2.38 -6.81 5.91
CA ILE A 26 3.68 -6.40 6.48
C ILE A 26 4.51 -5.63 5.45
N ALA A 27 4.63 -6.15 4.23
CA ALA A 27 5.39 -5.52 3.16
C ALA A 27 4.78 -4.16 2.77
N GLY A 28 3.45 -4.10 2.58
CA GLY A 28 2.71 -2.88 2.28
C GLY A 28 2.79 -1.85 3.40
N ALA A 29 2.65 -2.26 4.66
CA ALA A 29 2.77 -1.39 5.83
C ALA A 29 4.16 -0.76 5.97
N LEU A 30 5.22 -1.52 5.72
CA LEU A 30 6.56 -0.97 5.70
C LEU A 30 6.75 0.02 4.55
N LEU A 31 6.33 -0.30 3.33
CA LEU A 31 6.36 0.62 2.19
C LEU A 31 5.59 1.90 2.50
N SER A 32 4.40 1.79 3.10
CA SER A 32 3.53 2.92 3.42
C SER A 32 4.22 3.96 4.33
N CYS A 33 5.14 3.53 5.21
CA CYS A 33 5.88 4.46 6.06
C CYS A 33 6.68 5.49 5.25
N TRP A 34 7.38 5.05 4.20
CA TRP A 34 8.15 5.96 3.34
C TRP A 34 7.24 6.73 2.38
N LEU A 35 6.24 6.05 1.78
CA LEU A 35 5.32 6.70 0.84
C LEU A 35 4.56 7.86 1.49
N VAL A 36 3.99 7.62 2.67
CA VAL A 36 3.25 8.66 3.41
C VAL A 36 4.19 9.77 3.88
N HIS A 37 5.42 9.42 4.32
CA HIS A 37 6.40 10.41 4.78
C HIS A 37 6.93 11.30 3.66
N MET A 38 7.09 10.74 2.45
CA MET A 38 7.52 11.48 1.26
C MET A 38 6.37 12.23 0.56
N GLY A 39 5.13 12.14 1.05
CA GLY A 39 3.94 12.72 0.39
C GLY A 39 3.48 11.93 -0.85
N TRP A 40 3.92 10.68 -1.01
CA TRP A 40 3.62 9.81 -2.16
C TRP A 40 2.53 8.77 -1.87
N SER A 41 1.61 9.11 -0.99
CA SER A 41 0.54 8.20 -0.58
C SER A 41 -0.31 7.68 -1.75
N LEU A 42 -0.51 8.47 -2.81
CA LEU A 42 -1.22 8.05 -4.02
C LEU A 42 -0.39 7.23 -5.00
N MET A 43 0.93 7.06 -4.77
CA MET A 43 1.79 6.31 -5.69
C MET A 43 1.39 4.83 -5.79
N GLY A 44 0.99 4.22 -4.68
CA GLY A 44 0.51 2.83 -4.67
C GLY A 44 -0.76 2.66 -5.50
N ASP A 45 -1.69 3.60 -5.40
CA ASP A 45 -2.92 3.62 -6.18
C ASP A 45 -2.63 3.81 -7.67
N ALA A 46 -1.83 4.82 -8.00
CA ALA A 46 -1.42 5.10 -9.38
C ALA A 46 -0.76 3.87 -10.05
N VAL A 47 0.16 3.18 -9.36
CA VAL A 47 0.81 1.98 -9.86
C VAL A 47 -0.16 0.82 -9.98
N SER A 48 -1.03 0.59 -9.00
CA SER A 48 -2.00 -0.51 -8.99
C SER A 48 -2.93 -0.51 -10.19
N HIS A 49 -3.39 0.66 -10.59
CA HIS A 49 -4.27 0.83 -11.75
C HIS A 49 -3.49 0.89 -13.08
N ALA A 50 -2.28 1.45 -13.08
CA ALA A 50 -1.44 1.54 -14.26
C ALA A 50 -0.93 0.18 -14.78
N VAL A 51 -1.06 -0.89 -14.00
CA VAL A 51 -0.73 -2.27 -14.46
C VAL A 51 -1.71 -2.81 -15.50
N LEU A 52 -2.91 -2.25 -15.60
CA LEU A 52 -3.98 -2.79 -16.44
C LEU A 52 -3.58 -2.99 -17.92
N PRO A 53 -2.99 -2.01 -18.63
CA PRO A 53 -2.57 -2.22 -20.02
C PRO A 53 -1.54 -3.34 -20.17
N GLY A 54 -0.63 -3.48 -19.20
CA GLY A 54 0.37 -4.55 -19.21
C GLY A 54 -0.24 -5.94 -19.05
N VAL A 55 -1.25 -6.08 -18.20
CA VAL A 55 -1.99 -7.34 -18.03
C VAL A 55 -2.72 -7.72 -19.31
N VAL A 56 -3.35 -6.75 -20.00
CA VAL A 56 -4.05 -7.00 -21.26
C VAL A 56 -3.06 -7.42 -22.36
N ILE A 57 -1.96 -6.68 -22.51
CA ILE A 57 -0.92 -7.01 -23.50
C ILE A 57 -0.32 -8.40 -23.22
N ALA A 58 -0.08 -8.75 -21.95
CA ALA A 58 0.39 -10.07 -21.57
C ALA A 58 -0.59 -11.17 -21.99
N GLY A 59 -1.89 -10.95 -21.80
CA GLY A 59 -2.94 -11.86 -22.27
C GLY A 59 -2.97 -12.07 -23.78
N MET A 60 -2.64 -11.02 -24.54
CA MET A 60 -2.59 -11.09 -26.01
C MET A 60 -1.33 -11.78 -26.53
N THR A 61 -0.20 -11.58 -25.86
CA THR A 61 1.13 -12.07 -26.30
C THR A 61 1.49 -13.44 -25.72
N GLY A 62 0.72 -13.93 -24.76
CA GLY A 62 0.98 -15.24 -24.10
C GLY A 62 2.11 -15.19 -23.06
N ILE A 63 2.64 -14.00 -22.73
CA ILE A 63 3.62 -13.85 -21.63
C ILE A 63 2.90 -13.95 -20.28
N PRO A 64 3.63 -14.32 -19.19
CA PRO A 64 3.04 -14.34 -17.85
C PRO A 64 2.44 -12.99 -17.47
N PHE A 65 1.21 -13.00 -16.92
CA PHE A 65 0.52 -11.77 -16.48
C PHE A 65 1.34 -10.94 -15.50
N ALA A 66 2.08 -11.61 -14.59
CA ALA A 66 2.98 -10.93 -13.66
C ALA A 66 4.06 -10.11 -14.37
N ALA A 67 4.63 -10.62 -15.47
CA ALA A 67 5.66 -9.93 -16.23
C ALA A 67 5.08 -8.68 -16.93
N GLY A 68 3.92 -8.81 -17.59
CA GLY A 68 3.26 -7.67 -18.22
C GLY A 68 2.85 -6.59 -17.22
N ALA A 69 2.28 -7.00 -16.08
CA ALA A 69 1.92 -6.12 -14.99
C ALA A 69 3.16 -5.39 -14.42
N LEU A 70 4.27 -6.09 -14.20
CA LEU A 70 5.51 -5.50 -13.68
C LEU A 70 6.12 -4.49 -14.67
N ILE A 71 6.15 -4.81 -15.95
CA ILE A 71 6.63 -3.89 -16.98
C ILE A 71 5.79 -2.60 -16.97
N ALA A 72 4.46 -2.73 -16.95
CA ALA A 72 3.58 -1.56 -16.91
C ALA A 72 3.74 -0.75 -15.62
N ALA A 73 3.90 -1.39 -14.47
CA ALA A 73 4.17 -0.74 -13.20
C ALA A 73 5.49 0.06 -13.23
N LEU A 74 6.57 -0.52 -13.79
CA LEU A 74 7.85 0.17 -13.94
C LEU A 74 7.76 1.33 -14.94
N VAL A 75 7.01 1.16 -16.04
CA VAL A 75 6.73 2.25 -16.98
C VAL A 75 5.97 3.38 -16.30
N ALA A 76 4.93 3.06 -15.51
CA ALA A 76 4.17 4.06 -14.76
C ALA A 76 5.08 4.87 -13.82
N VAL A 77 5.89 4.18 -13.03
CA VAL A 77 6.82 4.81 -12.08
C VAL A 77 7.83 5.72 -12.80
N THR A 78 8.38 5.27 -13.94
CA THR A 78 9.34 6.07 -14.73
C THR A 78 8.67 7.28 -15.36
N LEU A 79 7.45 7.14 -15.89
CA LEU A 79 6.67 8.26 -16.42
C LEU A 79 6.32 9.29 -15.35
N ILE A 80 5.85 8.85 -14.17
CA ILE A 80 5.57 9.73 -13.03
C ILE A 80 6.86 10.48 -12.65
N GLY A 81 7.99 9.77 -12.57
CA GLY A 81 9.29 10.36 -12.27
C GLY A 81 9.74 11.40 -13.32
N ALA A 82 9.52 11.13 -14.61
CA ALA A 82 9.85 12.03 -15.70
C ALA A 82 8.98 13.30 -15.69
N VAL A 83 7.65 13.15 -15.52
CA VAL A 83 6.72 14.30 -15.46
C VAL A 83 7.04 15.17 -14.24
N ARG A 84 7.27 14.56 -13.08
CA ARG A 84 7.65 15.28 -11.85
C ARG A 84 9.00 15.98 -12.01
N GLY A 85 9.96 15.36 -12.69
CA GLY A 85 11.30 15.89 -12.92
C GLY A 85 11.32 17.13 -13.81
N SER A 86 10.26 17.41 -14.59
CA SER A 86 10.12 18.63 -15.38
C SER A 86 9.95 19.90 -14.52
N GLY A 87 9.58 19.77 -13.26
CA GLY A 87 9.36 20.89 -12.34
C GLY A 87 8.14 21.77 -12.63
N THR A 88 7.37 21.45 -13.67
CA THR A 88 6.21 22.25 -14.12
C THR A 88 4.89 21.77 -13.49
N VAL A 89 4.86 20.54 -12.96
CA VAL A 89 3.64 19.88 -12.45
C VAL A 89 3.86 19.43 -11.01
N LEU A 90 2.85 19.62 -10.17
CA LEU A 90 2.85 19.13 -8.79
C LEU A 90 2.92 17.60 -8.77
N GLU A 91 3.50 17.03 -7.70
CA GLU A 91 3.73 15.58 -7.59
C GLU A 91 2.45 14.75 -7.67
N ASP A 92 1.40 15.18 -6.98
CA ASP A 92 0.08 14.55 -6.99
C ASP A 92 -0.60 14.64 -8.36
N ALA A 93 -0.49 15.78 -9.04
CA ALA A 93 -1.01 15.95 -10.40
C ALA A 93 -0.26 15.06 -11.41
N ALA A 94 1.07 14.92 -11.29
CA ALA A 94 1.84 14.01 -12.14
C ALA A 94 1.39 12.55 -11.96
N MET A 95 1.17 12.12 -10.71
CA MET A 95 0.62 10.79 -10.41
C MET A 95 -0.77 10.61 -11.02
N GLY A 96 -1.67 11.59 -10.83
CA GLY A 96 -3.04 11.55 -11.36
C GLY A 96 -3.10 11.48 -12.88
N ILE A 97 -2.29 12.28 -13.59
CA ILE A 97 -2.25 12.31 -15.06
C ILE A 97 -1.77 10.97 -15.61
N VAL A 98 -0.63 10.46 -15.12
CA VAL A 98 -0.05 9.21 -15.62
C VAL A 98 -0.97 8.02 -15.31
N PHE A 99 -1.51 7.95 -14.09
CA PHE A 99 -2.49 6.95 -13.70
C PHE A 99 -3.70 6.95 -14.64
N THR A 100 -4.35 8.11 -14.80
CA THR A 100 -5.56 8.22 -15.62
C THR A 100 -5.29 7.85 -17.08
N ALA A 101 -4.15 8.26 -17.64
CA ALA A 101 -3.78 7.95 -19.00
C ALA A 101 -3.54 6.44 -19.20
N LEU A 102 -2.76 5.80 -18.32
CA LEU A 102 -2.48 4.36 -18.42
C LEU A 102 -3.72 3.52 -18.13
N PHE A 103 -4.52 3.88 -17.12
CA PHE A 103 -5.77 3.19 -16.83
C PHE A 103 -6.75 3.27 -18.00
N SER A 104 -6.92 4.46 -18.59
CA SER A 104 -7.76 4.65 -19.78
C SER A 104 -7.25 3.84 -20.97
N LEU A 105 -5.93 3.80 -21.19
CA LEU A 105 -5.33 2.94 -22.21
C LEU A 105 -5.67 1.47 -21.96
N GLY A 106 -5.58 1.02 -20.72
CA GLY A 106 -5.96 -0.36 -20.34
C GLY A 106 -7.42 -0.67 -20.66
N LEU A 107 -8.35 0.25 -20.34
CA LEU A 107 -9.76 0.09 -20.65
C LEU A 107 -10.04 0.04 -22.16
N VAL A 108 -9.39 0.90 -22.94
CA VAL A 108 -9.48 0.88 -24.42
C VAL A 108 -8.97 -0.45 -24.98
N LEU A 109 -7.85 -0.96 -24.46
CA LEU A 109 -7.32 -2.25 -24.88
C LEU A 109 -8.26 -3.41 -24.54
N ILE A 110 -8.87 -3.41 -23.34
CA ILE A 110 -9.88 -4.43 -22.97
C ILE A 110 -11.10 -4.36 -23.88
N ALA A 111 -11.60 -3.17 -24.17
CA ALA A 111 -12.75 -3.00 -25.07
C ALA A 111 -12.47 -3.51 -26.49
N ARG A 112 -11.23 -3.36 -26.97
CA ARG A 112 -10.82 -3.82 -28.31
C ARG A 112 -10.44 -5.31 -28.36
N PHE A 113 -9.86 -5.80 -27.26
CA PHE A 113 -9.36 -7.17 -27.11
C PHE A 113 -9.90 -7.77 -25.82
N PRO A 114 -11.13 -8.32 -25.82
CA PRO A 114 -11.72 -8.92 -24.64
C PRO A 114 -10.80 -10.02 -24.07
N SER A 115 -10.29 -9.80 -22.87
CA SER A 115 -9.46 -10.79 -22.19
C SER A 115 -10.36 -11.79 -21.43
N GLN A 116 -9.87 -13.02 -21.26
CA GLN A 116 -10.57 -14.06 -20.51
C GLN A 116 -10.63 -13.78 -18.99
N ARG A 117 -9.89 -12.78 -18.51
CA ARG A 117 -9.94 -12.37 -17.08
C ARG A 117 -11.00 -11.30 -16.88
N ASP A 118 -11.90 -11.58 -15.97
CA ASP A 118 -12.93 -10.65 -15.54
C ASP A 118 -12.29 -9.49 -14.77
N LEU A 119 -12.67 -8.25 -15.12
CA LEU A 119 -12.25 -7.03 -14.39
C LEU A 119 -12.58 -7.12 -12.90
N HIS A 120 -13.66 -7.78 -12.54
CA HIS A 120 -14.06 -8.01 -11.17
C HIS A 120 -12.98 -8.76 -10.38
N SER A 121 -12.38 -9.80 -10.98
CA SER A 121 -11.31 -10.58 -10.33
C SER A 121 -10.01 -9.78 -10.13
N ILE A 122 -9.73 -8.81 -11.00
CA ILE A 122 -8.55 -7.92 -10.87
C ILE A 122 -8.77 -6.89 -9.76
N LEU A 123 -9.98 -6.30 -9.67
CA LEU A 123 -10.28 -5.25 -8.70
C LEU A 123 -10.44 -5.80 -7.27
N PHE A 124 -11.21 -6.87 -7.13
CA PHE A 124 -11.55 -7.42 -5.82
C PHE A 124 -10.59 -8.52 -5.37
N GLY A 125 -9.78 -9.07 -6.30
CA GLY A 125 -8.92 -10.20 -6.04
C GLY A 125 -9.70 -11.48 -5.73
N SER A 126 -8.98 -12.54 -5.37
CA SER A 126 -9.56 -13.77 -4.85
C SER A 126 -8.81 -14.22 -3.60
N VAL A 127 -8.91 -13.42 -2.54
CA VAL A 127 -8.19 -13.65 -1.26
C VAL A 127 -8.44 -15.07 -0.72
N LEU A 128 -9.64 -15.60 -0.90
CA LEU A 128 -10.00 -16.96 -0.48
C LEU A 128 -9.67 -18.04 -1.51
N GLY A 129 -9.39 -17.66 -2.76
CA GLY A 129 -9.09 -18.57 -3.87
C GLY A 129 -7.66 -18.48 -4.39
N VAL A 130 -6.69 -18.17 -3.54
CA VAL A 130 -5.28 -18.00 -3.93
C VAL A 130 -4.68 -19.33 -4.38
N ARG A 131 -4.11 -19.34 -5.59
CA ARG A 131 -3.39 -20.49 -6.15
C ARG A 131 -2.04 -20.65 -5.48
N ASP A 132 -1.49 -21.86 -5.48
CA ASP A 132 -0.16 -22.12 -4.90
C ASP A 132 0.94 -21.24 -5.51
N SER A 133 0.91 -21.04 -6.84
CA SER A 133 1.85 -20.16 -7.52
C SER A 133 1.82 -18.72 -7.00
N ASP A 134 0.60 -18.20 -6.79
CA ASP A 134 0.39 -16.81 -6.37
C ASP A 134 0.78 -16.64 -4.89
N LEU A 135 0.51 -17.67 -4.06
CA LEU A 135 0.94 -17.72 -2.66
C LEU A 135 2.47 -17.64 -2.54
N TYR A 136 3.20 -18.50 -3.26
CA TYR A 136 4.67 -18.49 -3.23
C TYR A 136 5.23 -17.17 -3.78
N GLN A 137 4.66 -16.64 -4.84
CA GLN A 137 5.05 -15.36 -5.42
C GLN A 137 4.90 -14.21 -4.41
N VAL A 138 3.74 -14.10 -3.74
CA VAL A 138 3.51 -13.05 -2.73
C VAL A 138 4.44 -13.20 -1.55
N LEU A 139 4.62 -14.41 -1.03
CA LEU A 139 5.54 -14.65 0.07
C LEU A 139 6.98 -14.25 -0.29
N ALA A 140 7.47 -14.68 -1.45
CA ALA A 140 8.82 -14.34 -1.92
C ALA A 140 8.99 -12.83 -2.10
N VAL A 141 8.04 -12.14 -2.75
CA VAL A 141 8.07 -10.69 -2.97
C VAL A 141 7.95 -9.94 -1.64
N SER A 142 7.07 -10.39 -0.73
CA SER A 142 6.93 -9.75 0.59
C SER A 142 8.22 -9.85 1.40
N VAL A 143 8.83 -11.03 1.46
CA VAL A 143 10.12 -11.24 2.15
C VAL A 143 11.22 -10.38 1.50
N PHE A 144 11.32 -10.38 0.16
CA PHE A 144 12.26 -9.52 -0.57
C PHE A 144 12.06 -8.05 -0.23
N THR A 145 10.81 -7.55 -0.27
CA THR A 145 10.44 -6.18 0.09
C THR A 145 10.90 -5.83 1.50
N VAL A 146 10.59 -6.67 2.48
CA VAL A 146 11.00 -6.46 3.88
C VAL A 146 12.52 -6.41 4.01
N ILE A 147 13.23 -7.35 3.38
CA ILE A 147 14.71 -7.39 3.41
C ILE A 147 15.29 -6.10 2.80
N VAL A 148 14.84 -5.69 1.63
CA VAL A 148 15.33 -4.47 0.96
C VAL A 148 15.08 -3.24 1.82
N LEU A 149 13.85 -3.07 2.33
CA LEU A 149 13.49 -1.90 3.14
C LEU A 149 14.28 -1.84 4.46
N LEU A 150 14.50 -2.98 5.11
CA LEU A 150 15.27 -3.04 6.35
C LEU A 150 16.78 -2.87 6.11
N ALA A 151 17.33 -3.42 5.02
CA ALA A 151 18.75 -3.30 4.66
C ALA A 151 19.10 -1.83 4.36
N PHE A 152 18.28 -1.15 3.56
CA PHE A 152 18.49 0.24 3.14
C PHE A 152 17.77 1.26 4.02
N ARG A 153 17.20 0.85 5.16
CA ARG A 153 16.35 1.72 6.00
C ARG A 153 16.98 3.05 6.36
N ARG A 154 18.28 3.07 6.69
CA ARG A 154 18.99 4.28 7.11
C ARG A 154 19.09 5.28 5.98
N ASP A 155 19.49 4.81 4.81
CA ASP A 155 19.68 5.62 3.63
C ASP A 155 18.33 6.13 3.09
N LEU A 156 17.32 5.26 3.07
CA LEU A 156 15.95 5.61 2.68
C LEU A 156 15.32 6.63 3.64
N ILE A 157 15.54 6.51 4.94
CA ILE A 157 15.08 7.51 5.92
C ILE A 157 15.73 8.86 5.61
N MET A 158 17.04 8.88 5.40
CA MET A 158 17.77 10.13 5.11
C MET A 158 17.25 10.80 3.84
N VAL A 159 17.03 10.03 2.76
CA VAL A 159 16.45 10.54 1.51
C VAL A 159 15.01 11.04 1.71
N ALA A 160 14.23 10.39 2.59
CA ALA A 160 12.84 10.77 2.83
C ALA A 160 12.72 12.08 3.63
N PHE A 161 13.62 12.33 4.57
CA PHE A 161 13.59 13.54 5.41
C PHE A 161 14.29 14.74 4.78
N ASP A 162 15.46 14.52 4.19
CA ASP A 162 16.26 15.60 3.56
C ASP A 162 17.08 15.04 2.40
N ARG A 163 16.51 15.16 1.21
CA ARG A 163 17.13 14.69 -0.04
C ARG A 163 18.41 15.48 -0.38
N LEU A 164 18.45 16.77 -0.04
CA LEU A 164 19.62 17.61 -0.33
C LEU A 164 20.79 17.22 0.56
N HIS A 165 20.51 17.05 1.86
CA HIS A 165 21.51 16.59 2.84
C HIS A 165 22.01 15.18 2.51
N ALA A 166 21.12 14.27 2.15
CA ALA A 166 21.51 12.93 1.68
C ALA A 166 22.48 12.99 0.50
N HIS A 167 22.24 13.90 -0.44
CA HIS A 167 23.12 14.08 -1.60
C HIS A 167 24.51 14.66 -1.21
N THR A 168 24.57 15.61 -0.27
CA THR A 168 25.83 16.16 0.23
C THR A 168 26.69 15.13 0.97
N LEU A 169 26.07 14.12 1.59
CA LEU A 169 26.74 12.98 2.22
C LEU A 169 27.20 11.91 1.21
N GLY A 170 27.03 12.14 -0.10
CA GLY A 170 27.46 11.22 -1.14
C GLY A 170 26.50 10.07 -1.44
N LEU A 171 25.30 10.07 -0.84
CA LEU A 171 24.29 9.05 -1.16
C LEU A 171 23.74 9.24 -2.58
N ARG A 172 23.59 8.14 -3.30
CA ARG A 172 22.95 8.12 -4.63
C ARG A 172 21.43 8.20 -4.49
N THR A 173 20.92 9.41 -4.17
CA THR A 173 19.51 9.64 -3.88
C THR A 173 18.58 9.16 -4.99
N GLY A 174 18.98 9.30 -6.27
CA GLY A 174 18.23 8.78 -7.40
C GLY A 174 18.12 7.26 -7.42
N ALA A 175 19.22 6.55 -7.12
CA ALA A 175 19.24 5.10 -7.08
C ALA A 175 18.41 4.55 -5.92
N LEU A 176 18.45 5.19 -4.74
CA LEU A 176 17.64 4.81 -3.58
C LEU A 176 16.14 5.05 -3.83
N THR A 177 15.80 6.16 -4.49
CA THR A 177 14.43 6.43 -4.91
C THR A 177 13.95 5.39 -5.94
N ALA A 178 14.78 5.06 -6.93
CA ALA A 178 14.47 4.04 -7.92
C ALA A 178 14.31 2.65 -7.28
N LEU A 179 15.14 2.30 -6.29
CA LEU A 179 15.04 1.07 -5.52
C LEU A 179 13.70 1.00 -4.77
N LEU A 180 13.32 2.07 -4.07
CA LEU A 180 12.04 2.14 -3.35
C LEU A 180 10.86 1.96 -4.31
N LEU A 181 10.87 2.66 -5.44
CA LEU A 181 9.80 2.61 -6.44
C LEU A 181 9.74 1.26 -7.17
N ALA A 182 10.88 0.63 -7.46
CA ALA A 182 10.92 -0.71 -8.02
C ALA A 182 10.40 -1.76 -7.03
N THR A 183 10.74 -1.61 -5.76
CA THR A 183 10.21 -2.46 -4.67
C THR A 183 8.70 -2.25 -4.52
N LEU A 184 8.22 -1.02 -4.58
CA LEU A 184 6.79 -0.70 -4.60
C LEU A 184 6.09 -1.37 -5.78
N ALA A 185 6.62 -1.22 -7.00
CA ALA A 185 6.03 -1.80 -8.20
C ALA A 185 5.92 -3.33 -8.11
N THR A 186 6.98 -4.01 -7.65
CA THR A 186 6.98 -5.47 -7.48
C THR A 186 6.00 -5.93 -6.41
N ALA A 187 5.97 -5.26 -5.25
CA ALA A 187 5.04 -5.56 -4.17
C ALA A 187 3.58 -5.32 -4.57
N THR A 188 3.31 -4.21 -5.27
CA THR A 188 1.98 -3.87 -5.78
C THR A 188 1.50 -4.93 -6.78
N VAL A 189 2.32 -5.33 -7.75
CA VAL A 189 1.94 -6.34 -8.76
C VAL A 189 1.63 -7.69 -8.10
N ALA A 190 2.49 -8.16 -7.20
CA ALA A 190 2.26 -9.42 -6.49
C ALA A 190 1.00 -9.35 -5.59
N GLY A 191 0.79 -8.22 -4.91
CA GLY A 191 -0.38 -7.99 -4.09
C GLY A 191 -1.68 -7.94 -4.91
N VAL A 192 -1.71 -7.16 -6.00
CA VAL A 192 -2.90 -7.03 -6.86
C VAL A 192 -3.37 -8.38 -7.38
N GLN A 193 -2.45 -9.25 -7.78
CA GLN A 193 -2.79 -10.59 -8.31
C GLN A 193 -3.40 -11.51 -7.25
N SER A 194 -3.07 -11.32 -5.99
CA SER A 194 -3.46 -12.23 -4.91
C SER A 194 -4.61 -11.70 -4.06
N VAL A 195 -4.53 -10.44 -3.63
CA VAL A 195 -5.50 -9.84 -2.71
C VAL A 195 -6.38 -8.77 -3.35
N GLY A 196 -6.08 -8.37 -4.59
CA GLY A 196 -6.79 -7.34 -5.33
C GLY A 196 -6.32 -5.92 -5.07
N VAL A 197 -6.70 -5.01 -5.98
CA VAL A 197 -6.27 -3.60 -5.97
C VAL A 197 -6.69 -2.89 -4.68
N ILE A 198 -7.96 -3.05 -4.27
CA ILE A 198 -8.54 -2.32 -3.13
C ILE A 198 -7.73 -2.57 -1.84
N LEU A 199 -7.38 -3.82 -1.56
CA LEU A 199 -6.64 -4.17 -0.35
C LEU A 199 -5.17 -3.72 -0.44
N VAL A 200 -4.54 -3.84 -1.62
CA VAL A 200 -3.15 -3.39 -1.81
C VAL A 200 -3.03 -1.89 -1.60
N VAL A 201 -3.89 -1.09 -2.23
CA VAL A 201 -3.89 0.36 -2.08
C VAL A 201 -4.09 0.77 -0.62
N ALA A 202 -5.04 0.15 0.06
CA ALA A 202 -5.31 0.43 1.47
C ALA A 202 -4.10 0.13 2.36
N THR A 203 -3.43 -1.01 2.16
CA THR A 203 -2.24 -1.39 2.95
C THR A 203 -1.02 -0.53 2.66
N LEU A 204 -0.94 0.12 1.50
CA LEU A 204 0.11 1.06 1.14
C LEU A 204 -0.11 2.48 1.70
N ILE A 205 -1.31 2.79 2.23
CA ILE A 205 -1.66 4.13 2.73
C ILE A 205 -2.01 4.09 4.22
N ILE A 206 -3.03 3.31 4.60
CA ILE A 206 -3.69 3.42 5.90
C ILE A 206 -2.74 3.09 7.07
N PRO A 207 -1.94 2.00 7.05
CA PRO A 207 -1.08 1.65 8.18
C PRO A 207 -0.02 2.72 8.46
N GLY A 208 0.63 3.25 7.42
CA GLY A 208 1.63 4.31 7.56
C GLY A 208 1.03 5.62 8.07
N ALA A 209 -0.11 6.04 7.50
CA ALA A 209 -0.83 7.23 7.95
C ALA A 209 -1.27 7.12 9.42
N THR A 210 -1.81 5.96 9.81
CA THR A 210 -2.20 5.69 11.20
C THR A 210 -0.98 5.75 12.14
N ALA A 211 0.11 5.11 11.75
CA ALA A 211 1.32 5.07 12.54
C ALA A 211 1.98 6.45 12.72
N GLN A 212 1.92 7.33 11.71
CA GLN A 212 2.40 8.70 11.81
C GLN A 212 1.63 9.55 12.83
N LEU A 213 0.34 9.25 13.06
CA LEU A 213 -0.44 9.93 14.10
C LEU A 213 -0.01 9.52 15.51
N LEU A 214 0.48 8.29 15.66
CA LEU A 214 0.74 7.66 16.96
C LEU A 214 2.22 7.64 17.35
N ALA A 215 3.14 7.81 16.38
CA ALA A 215 4.59 7.73 16.61
C ALA A 215 5.31 9.03 16.27
N ASP A 216 6.36 9.34 17.06
CA ASP A 216 7.24 10.49 16.84
C ASP A 216 8.55 10.10 16.13
N THR A 217 8.84 8.82 15.99
CA THR A 217 10.06 8.31 15.37
C THR A 217 9.76 7.36 14.22
N MET A 218 10.60 7.37 13.19
CA MET A 218 10.43 6.47 12.04
C MET A 218 10.43 4.98 12.44
N ARG A 219 11.21 4.61 13.48
CA ARG A 219 11.16 3.23 14.00
C ARG A 219 9.80 2.89 14.62
N GLY A 220 9.25 3.83 15.41
CA GLY A 220 7.91 3.68 15.96
C GLY A 220 6.85 3.59 14.87
N THR A 221 6.94 4.43 13.84
CA THR A 221 6.06 4.39 12.68
C THR A 221 6.10 3.03 11.97
N MET A 222 7.31 2.48 11.74
CA MET A 222 7.46 1.17 11.11
C MET A 222 6.84 0.03 11.93
N ILE A 223 7.04 0.03 13.25
CA ILE A 223 6.46 -1.01 14.13
C ILE A 223 4.94 -0.87 14.19
N LEU A 224 4.45 0.34 14.43
CA LEU A 224 3.00 0.59 14.54
C LEU A 224 2.27 0.35 13.22
N SER A 225 2.86 0.69 12.07
CA SER A 225 2.25 0.40 10.78
C SER A 225 2.07 -1.10 10.55
N VAL A 226 3.08 -1.91 10.90
CA VAL A 226 2.97 -3.38 10.82
C VAL A 226 1.90 -3.90 11.78
N VAL A 227 1.85 -3.39 13.01
CA VAL A 227 0.81 -3.78 13.98
C VAL A 227 -0.59 -3.42 13.46
N VAL A 228 -0.79 -2.23 12.91
CA VAL A 228 -2.08 -1.81 12.33
C VAL A 228 -2.47 -2.70 11.15
N ALA A 229 -1.52 -3.01 10.26
CA ALA A 229 -1.79 -3.88 9.12
C ALA A 229 -2.16 -5.31 9.55
N LEU A 230 -1.44 -5.86 10.53
CA LEU A 230 -1.72 -7.21 11.06
C LEU A 230 -3.06 -7.26 11.79
N LEU A 231 -3.34 -6.29 12.66
CA LEU A 231 -4.62 -6.23 13.37
C LEU A 231 -5.78 -6.06 12.38
N GLY A 232 -5.67 -5.10 11.46
CA GLY A 232 -6.69 -4.87 10.43
C GLY A 232 -6.88 -6.08 9.50
N GLY A 233 -5.77 -6.71 9.11
CA GLY A 233 -5.77 -7.92 8.26
C GLY A 233 -6.42 -9.11 8.93
N VAL A 234 -5.97 -9.46 10.14
CA VAL A 234 -6.51 -10.61 10.88
C VAL A 234 -7.96 -10.37 11.27
N VAL A 235 -8.25 -9.26 11.94
CA VAL A 235 -9.63 -8.97 12.39
C VAL A 235 -10.57 -8.85 11.20
N GLY A 236 -10.17 -8.13 10.15
CA GLY A 236 -11.00 -7.97 8.94
C GLY A 236 -11.27 -9.30 8.22
N LEU A 237 -10.28 -10.20 8.17
CA LEU A 237 -10.45 -11.51 7.56
C LEU A 237 -11.44 -12.38 8.34
N TYR A 238 -11.36 -12.39 9.70
CA TYR A 238 -12.29 -13.10 10.54
C TYR A 238 -13.71 -12.52 10.48
N VAL A 239 -13.84 -11.19 10.52
CA VAL A 239 -15.15 -10.53 10.36
C VAL A 239 -15.75 -10.85 8.99
N GLY A 240 -14.96 -10.82 7.91
CA GLY A 240 -15.41 -11.19 6.58
C GLY A 240 -15.90 -12.63 6.51
N TYR A 241 -15.20 -13.57 7.16
CA TYR A 241 -15.58 -14.97 7.20
C TYR A 241 -16.93 -15.18 7.91
N TYR A 242 -17.11 -14.62 9.11
CA TYR A 242 -18.34 -14.81 9.89
C TYR A 242 -19.55 -14.02 9.38
N ALA A 243 -19.30 -12.91 8.71
CA ALA A 243 -20.36 -12.08 8.13
C ALA A 243 -20.71 -12.45 6.68
N ASP A 244 -20.03 -13.46 6.10
CA ASP A 244 -20.16 -13.86 4.69
C ASP A 244 -19.97 -12.70 3.72
N LEU A 245 -18.94 -11.87 4.01
CA LEU A 245 -18.61 -10.67 3.23
C LEU A 245 -17.28 -10.84 2.49
N PRO A 246 -17.07 -10.09 1.37
CA PRO A 246 -15.80 -10.13 0.65
C PRO A 246 -14.65 -9.68 1.55
N PRO A 247 -13.62 -10.52 1.79
CA PRO A 247 -12.62 -10.25 2.83
C PRO A 247 -11.75 -9.03 2.55
N GLY A 248 -11.41 -8.75 1.28
CA GLY A 248 -10.61 -7.58 0.91
C GLY A 248 -11.21 -6.26 1.41
N PRO A 249 -12.44 -5.90 1.00
CA PRO A 249 -13.13 -4.70 1.49
C PRO A 249 -13.32 -4.65 3.01
N VAL A 250 -13.57 -5.80 3.67
CA VAL A 250 -13.74 -5.85 5.14
C VAL A 250 -12.43 -5.54 5.85
N VAL A 251 -11.30 -6.06 5.37
CA VAL A 251 -9.96 -5.71 5.89
C VAL A 251 -9.71 -4.21 5.76
N VAL A 252 -10.03 -3.63 4.61
CA VAL A 252 -9.87 -2.17 4.38
C VAL A 252 -10.74 -1.36 5.35
N LEU A 253 -12.00 -1.73 5.51
CA LEU A 253 -12.89 -1.06 6.46
C LEU A 253 -12.38 -1.17 7.90
N THR A 254 -11.87 -2.33 8.30
CA THR A 254 -11.27 -2.52 9.63
C THR A 254 -10.07 -1.60 9.83
N GLN A 255 -9.17 -1.49 8.84
CA GLN A 255 -8.04 -0.56 8.89
C GLN A 255 -8.50 0.90 8.92
N ALA A 256 -9.54 1.25 8.16
CA ALA A 256 -10.11 2.60 8.16
C ALA A 256 -10.72 2.97 9.52
N VAL A 257 -11.38 2.02 10.20
CA VAL A 257 -11.89 2.22 11.57
C VAL A 257 -10.74 2.44 12.56
N ILE A 258 -9.65 1.66 12.46
CA ILE A 258 -8.45 1.86 13.28
C ILE A 258 -7.85 3.25 13.04
N PHE A 259 -7.75 3.68 11.77
CA PHE A 259 -7.29 5.01 11.41
C PHE A 259 -8.19 6.11 11.99
N ALA A 260 -9.52 5.99 11.84
CA ALA A 260 -10.47 6.95 12.37
C ALA A 260 -10.36 7.06 13.91
N ALA A 261 -10.22 5.93 14.61
CA ALA A 261 -9.98 5.93 16.04
C ALA A 261 -8.66 6.63 16.42
N ALA A 262 -7.57 6.34 15.70
CA ALA A 262 -6.30 7.03 15.90
C ALA A 262 -6.43 8.53 15.63
N GLN A 263 -7.11 8.95 14.54
CA GLN A 263 -7.34 10.35 14.21
C GLN A 263 -8.13 11.10 15.28
N LEU A 264 -9.09 10.42 15.93
CA LEU A 264 -9.88 11.03 17.00
C LEU A 264 -9.11 11.12 18.32
N PHE A 265 -8.38 10.08 18.70
CA PHE A 265 -7.85 9.90 20.05
C PHE A 265 -6.33 10.04 20.18
N ALA A 266 -5.55 10.18 19.09
CA ALA A 266 -4.09 10.24 19.16
C ALA A 266 -3.60 11.36 20.09
N PRO A 267 -2.70 11.09 21.05
CA PRO A 267 -2.21 12.09 22.00
C PRO A 267 -1.52 13.26 21.27
N GLY A 268 -1.99 14.48 21.51
CA GLY A 268 -1.44 15.71 20.94
C GLY A 268 -1.71 15.95 19.45
N ARG A 269 -2.01 14.90 18.67
CA ARG A 269 -2.27 15.00 17.22
C ARG A 269 -3.73 14.73 16.86
N GLY A 270 -4.49 14.06 17.71
CA GLY A 270 -5.89 13.76 17.50
C GLY A 270 -6.81 14.97 17.62
N VAL A 271 -8.00 14.87 17.00
CA VAL A 271 -8.99 15.95 16.97
C VAL A 271 -9.47 16.32 18.37
N ILE A 272 -9.80 15.31 19.20
CA ILE A 272 -10.32 15.51 20.56
C ILE A 272 -9.28 16.14 21.50
N PRO A 273 -8.04 15.66 21.61
CA PRO A 273 -7.02 16.28 22.44
C PRO A 273 -6.69 17.72 22.03
N ARG A 274 -6.66 18.01 20.71
CA ARG A 274 -6.44 19.37 20.21
C ARG A 274 -7.58 20.31 20.58
N ALA A 275 -8.83 19.88 20.41
CA ALA A 275 -10.00 20.65 20.80
C ALA A 275 -10.01 20.94 22.32
N ALA A 276 -9.66 19.94 23.14
CA ALA A 276 -9.57 20.12 24.59
C ALA A 276 -8.43 21.08 24.99
N ALA A 277 -7.28 21.04 24.33
CA ALA A 277 -6.16 21.93 24.56
C ALA A 277 -6.52 23.38 24.19
N SER A 278 -7.16 23.60 23.03
CA SER A 278 -7.62 24.93 22.59
C SER A 278 -8.70 25.53 23.51
N ALA A 279 -9.59 24.70 24.03
CA ALA A 279 -10.61 25.15 24.99
C ALA A 279 -9.99 25.54 26.34
N ARG A 280 -8.92 24.87 26.78
CA ARG A 280 -8.17 25.22 27.99
C ARG A 280 -7.41 26.55 27.81
N SER A 281 -6.72 26.77 26.67
CA SER A 281 -5.99 28.02 26.41
C SER A 281 -6.90 29.23 26.36
N ARG A 282 -8.11 29.09 25.77
CA ARG A 282 -9.14 30.16 25.78
C ARG A 282 -9.65 30.50 27.18
N ARG A 283 -9.75 29.52 28.09
CA ARG A 283 -10.20 29.75 29.47
C ARG A 283 -9.10 30.38 30.36
N SER A 284 -7.82 30.14 30.06
CA SER A 284 -6.69 30.70 30.81
C SER A 284 -6.28 32.10 30.36
N GLY A 285 -6.93 32.70 29.37
CA GLY A 285 -6.63 34.06 28.89
C GLY A 285 -5.26 34.23 28.22
N MET A 286 -4.53 33.12 27.98
CA MET A 286 -3.26 33.15 27.30
C MET A 286 -3.51 33.08 25.80
N MET A 287 -3.35 34.19 25.06
CA MET A 287 -3.30 34.19 23.60
C MET A 287 -2.13 33.28 23.16
N PRO A 288 -2.31 32.42 22.16
CA PRO A 288 -1.18 31.76 21.54
C PRO A 288 -0.31 32.80 20.82
N ALA A 289 0.99 32.79 21.10
CA ALA A 289 2.00 33.54 20.37
C ALA A 289 2.21 32.97 18.96
#